data_c479d47de204ed920a4af32822684196
#
_entry.id   c479d47de204ed920a4af32822684196
#
_cell.length_a   1.000
_cell.length_b   1.000
_cell.length_c   1.000
_cell.angle_alpha   90.00
_cell.angle_beta   90.00
_cell.angle_gamma   90.00
#
_symmetry.space_group_name_H-M   'P 1'
#
loop_
_entity.id
_entity.type
_entity.pdbx_description
1 polymer ?
#
loop_
_entity_poly.entity_id
_entity_poly.type
_entity_poly.pdbx_seq_one_letter_code
_entity_poly.pdbx_strand_id
1 'polypeptide(L)'
;SDLTRGVAAALLEAVDTHGVLPADIAVLELDEAHAVHFVKQVAPRYCLLLNVLRDQLDRFGEIDYTAQLLHTIAMRTTNGIVLNGNDPRLTRQEFTADLTAPISRYGVDPSLTYLFPSDDTMRSAPGQTTATTDADVTLCHLSDQAATFRFDDSDHPVSLKLKGSYNAQNAAGALTLVRTILQDKLDTPAMLA
;
A
#
# COMPACT_ATOMS: atom_id res chain seq x y z
N SER A 1 6.05 12.74 -20.80
CA SER A 1 6.29 11.30 -20.56
C SER A 1 5.05 10.51 -20.95
N ASP A 2 5.21 9.26 -21.34
CA ASP A 2 4.10 8.40 -21.78
C ASP A 2 3.04 8.22 -20.68
N LEU A 3 3.43 8.25 -19.42
CA LEU A 3 2.52 8.18 -18.28
C LEU A 3 1.55 9.37 -18.22
N THR A 4 2.03 10.59 -18.38
CA THR A 4 1.17 11.78 -18.36
C THR A 4 0.13 11.71 -19.47
N ARG A 5 0.51 11.16 -20.63
CA ARG A 5 -0.41 10.89 -21.74
C ARG A 5 -1.41 9.80 -21.40
N GLY A 6 -0.97 8.71 -20.74
CA GLY A 6 -1.85 7.63 -20.30
C GLY A 6 -2.91 8.10 -19.29
N VAL A 7 -2.52 8.86 -18.28
CA VAL A 7 -3.46 9.43 -17.30
C VAL A 7 -4.41 10.41 -17.98
N ALA A 8 -3.91 11.29 -18.86
CA ALA A 8 -4.75 12.24 -19.61
C ALA A 8 -5.74 11.51 -20.54
N ALA A 9 -5.30 10.45 -21.23
CA ALA A 9 -6.17 9.65 -22.07
C ALA A 9 -7.28 8.96 -21.27
N ALA A 10 -6.94 8.34 -20.13
CA ALA A 10 -7.94 7.71 -19.25
C ALA A 10 -8.95 8.73 -18.70
N LEU A 11 -8.50 9.94 -18.34
CA LEU A 11 -9.40 11.00 -17.91
C LEU A 11 -10.32 11.45 -19.04
N LEU A 12 -9.79 11.60 -20.28
CA LEU A 12 -10.58 11.99 -21.44
C LEU A 12 -11.64 10.95 -21.81
N GLU A 13 -11.35 9.66 -21.62
CA GLU A 13 -12.32 8.58 -21.82
C GLU A 13 -13.40 8.57 -20.74
N ALA A 14 -13.09 9.02 -19.52
CA ALA A 14 -13.99 8.99 -18.39
C ALA A 14 -14.87 10.23 -18.24
N VAL A 15 -14.51 11.38 -18.84
CA VAL A 15 -15.30 12.61 -18.78
C VAL A 15 -16.48 12.55 -19.75
N ASP A 16 -17.56 13.23 -19.39
CA ASP A 16 -18.72 13.40 -20.28
C ASP A 16 -18.45 14.47 -21.39
N THR A 17 -19.42 14.70 -22.25
CA THR A 17 -19.35 15.68 -23.35
C THR A 17 -19.19 17.14 -22.88
N HIS A 18 -19.41 17.41 -21.58
CA HIS A 18 -19.23 18.71 -20.96
C HIS A 18 -17.91 18.83 -20.21
N GLY A 19 -17.07 17.78 -20.25
CA GLY A 19 -15.79 17.72 -19.55
C GLY A 19 -15.92 17.44 -18.04
N VAL A 20 -17.08 16.94 -17.59
CA VAL A 20 -17.30 16.56 -16.18
C VAL A 20 -16.89 15.11 -15.99
N LEU A 21 -16.06 14.84 -14.98
CA LEU A 21 -15.69 13.49 -14.56
C LEU A 21 -16.73 12.95 -13.59
N PRO A 22 -17.55 11.94 -13.97
CA PRO A 22 -18.59 11.37 -13.11
C PRO A 22 -17.98 10.35 -12.12
N ALA A 23 -17.01 10.78 -11.33
CA ALA A 23 -16.33 9.93 -10.37
C ALA A 23 -15.94 10.74 -9.12
N ASP A 24 -16.15 10.15 -7.94
CA ASP A 24 -15.73 10.74 -6.67
C ASP A 24 -14.26 10.52 -6.36
N ILE A 25 -13.68 9.43 -6.87
CA ILE A 25 -12.31 8.99 -6.59
C ILE A 25 -11.66 8.51 -7.89
N ALA A 26 -10.40 8.88 -8.10
CA ALA A 26 -9.51 8.30 -9.09
C ALA A 26 -8.44 7.47 -8.38
N VAL A 27 -8.29 6.21 -8.79
CA VAL A 27 -7.25 5.29 -8.30
C VAL A 27 -6.23 5.09 -9.41
N LEU A 28 -4.97 5.39 -9.14
CA LEU A 28 -3.87 5.26 -10.07
C LEU A 28 -2.84 4.27 -9.52
N GLU A 29 -2.58 3.22 -10.27
CA GLU A 29 -1.45 2.33 -10.02
C GLU A 29 -0.24 2.83 -10.83
N LEU A 30 0.81 3.20 -10.14
CA LEU A 30 2.01 3.79 -10.74
C LEU A 30 3.25 3.11 -10.14
N ASP A 31 4.25 2.86 -11.00
CA ASP A 31 5.57 2.59 -10.46
C ASP A 31 6.16 3.86 -9.80
N GLU A 32 7.10 3.68 -8.90
CA GLU A 32 7.64 4.74 -8.05
C GLU A 32 8.33 5.86 -8.84
N ALA A 33 9.04 5.53 -9.91
CA ALA A 33 9.73 6.53 -10.73
C ALA A 33 8.74 7.43 -11.48
N HIS A 34 7.68 6.85 -12.02
CA HIS A 34 6.61 7.58 -12.68
C HIS A 34 5.74 8.34 -11.65
N ALA A 35 5.46 7.75 -10.50
CA ALA A 35 4.69 8.37 -9.44
C ALA A 35 5.36 9.66 -8.93
N VAL A 36 6.68 9.68 -8.77
CA VAL A 36 7.42 10.90 -8.40
C VAL A 36 7.21 12.04 -9.40
N HIS A 37 7.18 11.75 -10.70
CA HIS A 37 6.88 12.77 -11.70
C HIS A 37 5.42 13.25 -11.61
N PHE A 38 4.49 12.34 -11.37
CA PHE A 38 3.07 12.67 -11.25
C PHE A 38 2.80 13.55 -10.02
N VAL A 39 3.34 13.21 -8.84
CA VAL A 39 3.07 13.95 -7.60
C VAL A 39 3.69 15.36 -7.58
N LYS A 40 4.62 15.66 -8.47
CA LYS A 40 5.11 17.03 -8.67
C LYS A 40 4.04 17.95 -9.25
N GLN A 41 3.10 17.39 -10.02
CA GLN A 41 2.02 18.13 -10.69
C GLN A 41 0.72 18.05 -9.89
N VAL A 42 0.41 16.89 -9.32
CA VAL A 42 -0.83 16.62 -8.61
C VAL A 42 -0.50 15.97 -7.26
N ALA A 43 -0.77 16.68 -6.17
CA ALA A 43 -0.61 16.12 -4.83
C ALA A 43 -1.73 15.10 -4.56
N PRO A 44 -1.41 13.82 -4.29
CA PRO A 44 -2.42 12.83 -3.96
C PRO A 44 -3.03 13.12 -2.60
N ARG A 45 -4.32 12.89 -2.44
CA ARG A 45 -4.95 12.94 -1.10
C ARG A 45 -4.53 11.74 -0.26
N TYR A 46 -4.44 10.57 -0.89
CA TYR A 46 -4.07 9.32 -0.24
C TYR A 46 -3.03 8.59 -1.06
N CYS A 47 -2.15 7.86 -0.42
CA CYS A 47 -1.26 6.90 -1.08
C CYS A 47 -1.23 5.58 -0.31
N LEU A 48 -1.05 4.50 -1.06
CA LEU A 48 -0.79 3.15 -0.54
C LEU A 48 0.58 2.71 -1.02
N LEU A 49 1.50 2.52 -0.07
CA LEU A 49 2.85 2.05 -0.33
C LEU A 49 2.94 0.57 0.04
N LEU A 50 3.15 -0.28 -0.97
CA LEU A 50 3.07 -1.72 -0.78
C LEU A 50 4.39 -2.30 -0.23
N ASN A 51 5.47 -2.22 -0.99
CA ASN A 51 6.75 -2.80 -0.61
C ASN A 51 7.92 -2.04 -1.24
N VAL A 52 9.08 -2.09 -0.59
CA VAL A 52 10.35 -1.77 -1.21
C VAL A 52 11.00 -3.10 -1.60
N LEU A 53 10.72 -3.57 -2.80
CA LEU A 53 11.32 -4.79 -3.35
C LEU A 53 12.51 -4.44 -4.24
N ARG A 54 13.50 -5.33 -4.25
CA ARG A 54 14.59 -5.28 -5.21
C ARG A 54 14.07 -5.73 -6.57
N ASP A 55 14.21 -4.90 -7.60
CA ASP A 55 14.01 -5.37 -8.96
C ASP A 55 15.15 -6.35 -9.32
N GLN A 56 14.91 -7.23 -10.28
CA GLN A 56 15.79 -8.38 -10.61
C GLN A 56 17.19 -8.01 -11.08
N LEU A 57 17.51 -6.74 -11.22
CA LEU A 57 18.81 -6.21 -11.62
C LEU A 57 19.60 -5.73 -10.39
N ASP A 58 20.50 -6.57 -9.94
CA ASP A 58 21.37 -6.47 -8.77
C ASP A 58 22.27 -5.22 -8.77
N ARG A 59 21.71 -4.03 -8.48
CA ARG A 59 22.46 -2.79 -8.31
C ARG A 59 22.52 -2.41 -6.83
N PHE A 60 23.72 -2.28 -6.31
CA PHE A 60 23.97 -1.74 -4.97
C PHE A 60 23.33 -0.35 -4.85
N GLY A 61 22.45 -0.14 -3.84
CA GLY A 61 21.80 1.14 -3.60
C GLY A 61 20.40 1.30 -4.24
N GLU A 62 19.93 0.36 -5.07
CA GLU A 62 18.62 0.44 -5.74
C GLU A 62 17.45 0.45 -4.75
N ILE A 63 17.54 -0.36 -3.69
CA ILE A 63 16.51 -0.42 -2.64
C ILE A 63 16.40 0.91 -1.89
N ASP A 64 17.54 1.53 -1.54
CA ASP A 64 17.54 2.82 -0.86
C ASP A 64 17.01 3.94 -1.77
N TYR A 65 17.31 3.85 -3.05
CA TYR A 65 16.78 4.77 -4.05
C TYR A 65 15.25 4.60 -4.20
N THR A 66 14.75 3.37 -4.30
CA THR A 66 13.31 3.09 -4.34
C THR A 66 12.62 3.63 -3.07
N ALA A 67 13.19 3.42 -1.88
CA ALA A 67 12.65 3.99 -0.65
C ALA A 67 12.61 5.53 -0.68
N GLN A 68 13.60 6.20 -1.28
CA GLN A 68 13.60 7.66 -1.46
C GLN A 68 12.50 8.13 -2.42
N LEU A 69 12.23 7.39 -3.50
CA LEU A 69 11.13 7.69 -4.41
C LEU A 69 9.78 7.57 -3.69
N LEU A 70 9.57 6.48 -2.96
CA LEU A 70 8.35 6.29 -2.16
C LEU A 70 8.19 7.35 -1.07
N HIS A 71 9.29 7.76 -0.42
CA HIS A 71 9.28 8.86 0.54
C HIS A 71 8.83 10.18 -0.11
N THR A 72 9.31 10.47 -1.31
CA THR A 72 8.90 11.67 -2.06
C THR A 72 7.40 11.66 -2.34
N ILE A 73 6.80 10.50 -2.66
CA ILE A 73 5.36 10.34 -2.86
C ILE A 73 4.61 10.59 -1.54
N ALA A 74 5.07 9.98 -0.45
CA ALA A 74 4.48 10.14 0.86
C ALA A 74 4.50 11.60 1.35
N MET A 75 5.60 12.30 1.15
CA MET A 75 5.76 13.73 1.48
C MET A 75 4.78 14.65 0.74
N ARG A 76 4.33 14.26 -0.45
CA ARG A 76 3.37 15.01 -1.26
C ARG A 76 1.92 14.63 -0.96
N THR A 77 1.69 13.58 -0.19
CA THR A 77 0.35 13.10 0.18
C THR A 77 -0.22 13.99 1.28
N THR A 78 -1.51 14.34 1.17
CA THR A 78 -2.10 15.38 2.03
C THR A 78 -3.03 14.84 3.11
N ASN A 79 -3.76 13.73 2.87
CA ASN A 79 -4.86 13.30 3.76
C ASN A 79 -4.60 11.97 4.47
N GLY A 80 -3.83 11.07 3.88
CA GLY A 80 -3.52 9.80 4.54
C GLY A 80 -2.53 8.96 3.77
N ILE A 81 -1.61 8.35 4.50
CA ILE A 81 -0.55 7.48 3.98
C ILE A 81 -0.78 6.10 4.58
N VAL A 82 -0.87 5.08 3.72
CA VAL A 82 -0.95 3.68 4.14
C VAL A 82 0.36 2.99 3.83
N LEU A 83 0.99 2.42 4.85
CA LEU A 83 2.29 1.75 4.77
C LEU A 83 2.18 0.25 5.06
N ASN A 84 3.02 -0.53 4.38
CA ASN A 84 3.30 -1.89 4.80
C ASN A 84 4.11 -1.87 6.10
N GLY A 85 3.48 -2.26 7.20
CA GLY A 85 4.11 -2.30 8.52
C GLY A 85 5.18 -3.39 8.67
N ASN A 86 5.24 -4.37 7.78
CA ASN A 86 6.26 -5.40 7.77
C ASN A 86 7.49 -5.03 6.91
N ASP A 87 7.43 -3.92 6.19
CA ASP A 87 8.59 -3.44 5.44
C ASP A 87 9.45 -2.51 6.32
N PRO A 88 10.66 -2.94 6.72
CA PRO A 88 11.50 -2.17 7.63
C PRO A 88 11.97 -0.84 7.05
N ARG A 89 11.95 -0.67 5.72
CA ARG A 89 12.34 0.58 5.07
C ARG A 89 11.25 1.63 5.08
N LEU A 90 9.98 1.19 5.08
CA LEU A 90 8.82 2.08 5.18
C LEU A 90 8.50 2.46 6.64
N THR A 91 8.88 1.63 7.61
CA THR A 91 8.52 1.81 9.02
C THR A 91 9.60 2.50 9.86
N ARG A 92 10.83 2.63 9.34
CA ARG A 92 11.90 3.30 10.07
C ARG A 92 11.63 4.79 10.29
N GLN A 93 12.19 5.33 11.35
CA GLN A 93 12.00 6.73 11.74
C GLN A 93 12.43 7.70 10.64
N GLU A 94 13.51 7.40 9.93
CA GLU A 94 14.02 8.24 8.83
C GLU A 94 13.02 8.38 7.67
N PHE A 95 12.15 7.38 7.49
CA PHE A 95 11.10 7.46 6.48
C PHE A 95 9.87 8.22 6.98
N THR A 96 9.50 8.11 8.25
CA THR A 96 8.21 8.56 8.76
C THR A 96 8.23 9.89 9.48
N ALA A 97 9.38 10.33 9.99
CA ALA A 97 9.48 11.46 10.93
C ALA A 97 9.04 12.82 10.37
N ASP A 98 9.19 13.05 9.07
CA ASP A 98 8.87 14.31 8.39
C ASP A 98 7.57 14.26 7.58
N LEU A 99 6.85 13.13 7.60
CA LEU A 99 5.56 13.01 6.95
C LEU A 99 4.49 13.79 7.73
N THR A 100 3.69 14.57 7.01
CA THR A 100 2.68 15.45 7.61
C THR A 100 1.28 14.85 7.60
N ALA A 101 0.96 14.00 6.62
CA ALA A 101 -0.32 13.31 6.57
C ALA A 101 -0.37 12.17 7.61
N PRO A 102 -1.54 11.85 8.18
CA PRO A 102 -1.73 10.72 9.08
C PRO A 102 -1.27 9.40 8.44
N ILE A 103 -0.63 8.55 9.23
CA ILE A 103 -0.10 7.26 8.78
C ILE A 103 -0.97 6.15 9.36
N SER A 104 -1.46 5.27 8.49
CA SER A 104 -2.05 3.98 8.84
C SER A 104 -1.16 2.85 8.34
N ARG A 105 -1.21 1.69 9.01
CA ARG A 105 -0.36 0.55 8.70
C ARG A 105 -1.19 -0.70 8.46
N TYR A 106 -0.79 -1.50 7.49
CA TYR A 106 -1.24 -2.88 7.37
C TYR A 106 -0.08 -3.83 7.60
N GLY A 107 -0.40 -5.04 7.99
CA GLY A 107 0.62 -6.03 8.26
C GLY A 107 0.12 -7.46 8.20
N VAL A 108 1.02 -8.38 8.49
CA VAL A 108 0.72 -9.80 8.61
C VAL A 108 1.05 -10.27 10.02
N ASP A 109 0.28 -11.23 10.51
CA ASP A 109 0.54 -11.87 11.79
C ASP A 109 1.96 -12.50 11.81
N PRO A 110 2.67 -12.48 12.93
CA PRO A 110 4.00 -13.09 13.05
C PRO A 110 4.07 -14.54 12.55
N SER A 111 3.00 -15.31 12.68
CA SER A 111 2.92 -16.69 12.20
C SER A 111 2.94 -16.84 10.68
N LEU A 112 2.65 -15.76 9.93
CA LEU A 112 2.61 -15.74 8.47
C LEU A 112 3.81 -15.06 7.83
N THR A 113 4.71 -14.46 8.59
CA THR A 113 5.84 -13.67 8.07
C THR A 113 6.78 -14.47 7.16
N TYR A 114 6.87 -15.79 7.36
CA TYR A 114 7.66 -16.67 6.50
C TYR A 114 7.16 -16.73 5.05
N LEU A 115 5.90 -16.35 4.79
CA LEU A 115 5.32 -16.28 3.44
C LEU A 115 5.68 -14.98 2.72
N PHE A 116 6.22 -14.00 3.44
CA PHE A 116 6.49 -12.65 2.95
C PHE A 116 7.93 -12.22 3.30
N PRO A 117 8.95 -12.93 2.80
CA PRO A 117 10.32 -12.55 3.09
C PRO A 117 10.64 -11.17 2.54
N SER A 118 11.18 -10.28 3.38
CA SER A 118 11.80 -9.04 2.92
C SER A 118 13.26 -9.28 2.56
N ASP A 119 13.83 -8.42 1.71
CA ASP A 119 15.26 -8.50 1.36
C ASP A 119 16.15 -8.41 2.61
N ASP A 120 15.74 -7.64 3.62
CA ASP A 120 16.48 -7.52 4.87
C ASP A 120 16.36 -8.78 5.74
N THR A 121 15.23 -9.50 5.71
CA THR A 121 15.07 -10.78 6.42
C THR A 121 15.82 -11.91 5.76
N MET A 122 16.01 -11.89 4.44
CA MET A 122 16.83 -12.88 3.73
C MET A 122 18.32 -12.75 4.03
N ARG A 123 18.78 -11.60 4.51
CA ARG A 123 20.17 -11.31 4.87
C ARG A 123 20.45 -11.39 6.38
N SER A 124 19.41 -11.35 7.20
CA SER A 124 19.52 -11.38 8.66
C SER A 124 19.55 -12.82 9.17
N ALA A 125 20.21 -13.05 10.29
CA ALA A 125 20.19 -14.34 10.95
C ALA A 125 18.75 -14.76 11.34
N PRO A 126 18.42 -16.07 11.33
CA PRO A 126 17.10 -16.54 11.69
C PRO A 126 16.72 -16.06 13.10
N GLY A 127 15.64 -15.29 13.24
CA GLY A 127 15.10 -14.83 14.53
C GLY A 127 14.81 -13.33 14.65
N GLN A 128 15.17 -12.49 13.68
CA GLN A 128 14.78 -11.07 13.67
C GLN A 128 13.63 -10.86 12.68
N THR A 129 12.44 -11.27 13.06
CA THR A 129 11.22 -10.85 12.38
C THR A 129 10.78 -9.51 12.96
N THR A 130 10.70 -8.49 12.13
CA THR A 130 10.01 -7.25 12.46
C THR A 130 8.51 -7.51 12.46
N ALA A 131 8.01 -8.09 13.56
CA ALA A 131 6.58 -8.20 13.77
C ALA A 131 6.04 -6.79 14.03
N THR A 132 5.17 -6.32 13.18
CA THR A 132 4.41 -5.09 13.44
C THR A 132 3.33 -5.41 14.46
N THR A 133 3.50 -4.94 15.68
CA THR A 133 2.51 -5.07 16.76
C THR A 133 1.41 -4.01 16.69
N ASP A 134 1.46 -3.12 15.69
CA ASP A 134 0.60 -1.92 15.64
C ASP A 134 0.10 -1.64 14.20
N ALA A 135 -0.59 -2.63 13.62
CA ALA A 135 -1.21 -2.49 12.31
C ALA A 135 -2.73 -2.26 12.44
N ASP A 136 -3.27 -1.31 11.68
CA ASP A 136 -4.71 -1.02 11.62
C ASP A 136 -5.51 -2.17 11.00
N VAL A 137 -4.90 -2.91 10.06
CA VAL A 137 -5.41 -4.16 9.48
C VAL A 137 -4.30 -5.19 9.46
N THR A 138 -4.55 -6.36 10.03
CA THR A 138 -3.60 -7.48 10.07
C THR A 138 -4.17 -8.68 9.32
N LEU A 139 -3.40 -9.23 8.38
CA LEU A 139 -3.67 -10.56 7.81
C LEU A 139 -3.30 -11.63 8.84
N CYS A 140 -4.30 -12.31 9.42
CA CYS A 140 -4.12 -13.26 10.52
C CYS A 140 -4.07 -14.71 10.07
N HIS A 141 -4.79 -15.04 9.01
CA HIS A 141 -4.84 -16.39 8.45
C HIS A 141 -4.90 -16.36 6.95
N LEU A 142 -4.27 -17.32 6.31
CA LEU A 142 -4.26 -17.49 4.86
C LEU A 142 -4.35 -18.96 4.49
N SER A 143 -5.25 -19.27 3.57
CA SER A 143 -5.37 -20.56 2.90
C SER A 143 -5.48 -20.35 1.39
N ASP A 144 -5.63 -21.43 0.62
CA ASP A 144 -5.68 -21.36 -0.86
C ASP A 144 -6.82 -20.49 -1.39
N GLN A 145 -7.92 -20.35 -0.66
CA GLN A 145 -9.13 -19.67 -1.12
C GLN A 145 -9.72 -18.67 -0.11
N ALA A 146 -9.10 -18.52 1.06
CA ALA A 146 -9.62 -17.67 2.11
C ALA A 146 -8.50 -16.97 2.88
N ALA A 147 -8.78 -15.76 3.32
CA ALA A 147 -7.94 -15.01 4.23
C ALA A 147 -8.78 -14.52 5.41
N THR A 148 -8.16 -14.30 6.56
CA THR A 148 -8.80 -13.63 7.68
C THR A 148 -8.03 -12.36 7.99
N PHE A 149 -8.74 -11.25 7.99
CA PHE A 149 -8.19 -9.94 8.34
C PHE A 149 -8.70 -9.54 9.71
N ARG A 150 -7.82 -9.01 10.55
CA ARG A 150 -8.17 -8.47 11.86
C ARG A 150 -8.13 -6.95 11.84
N PHE A 151 -9.22 -6.33 12.26
CA PHE A 151 -9.35 -4.89 12.53
C PHE A 151 -10.52 -4.66 13.49
N ASP A 152 -10.53 -3.54 14.20
CA ASP A 152 -11.53 -3.21 15.23
C ASP A 152 -11.75 -4.37 16.25
N ASP A 153 -10.64 -4.98 16.67
CA ASP A 153 -10.60 -6.12 17.61
C ASP A 153 -11.42 -7.35 17.17
N SER A 154 -11.71 -7.48 15.88
CA SER A 154 -12.52 -8.55 15.31
C SER A 154 -11.84 -9.20 14.11
N ASP A 155 -12.07 -10.51 13.97
CA ASP A 155 -11.59 -11.31 12.85
C ASP A 155 -12.66 -11.38 11.75
N HIS A 156 -12.25 -11.05 10.52
CA HIS A 156 -13.11 -11.02 9.35
C HIS A 156 -12.61 -12.01 8.30
N PRO A 157 -13.23 -13.21 8.21
CA PRO A 157 -12.91 -14.18 7.15
C PRO A 157 -13.47 -13.72 5.80
N VAL A 158 -12.66 -13.82 4.77
CA VAL A 158 -12.99 -13.38 3.40
C VAL A 158 -12.54 -14.46 2.41
N SER A 159 -13.36 -14.73 1.40
CA SER A 159 -12.98 -15.55 0.24
C SER A 159 -12.17 -14.72 -0.74
N LEU A 160 -10.97 -15.19 -1.07
CA LEU A 160 -10.11 -14.50 -2.03
C LEU A 160 -10.42 -14.95 -3.46
N LYS A 161 -10.68 -14.00 -4.34
CA LYS A 161 -10.84 -14.25 -5.78
C LYS A 161 -9.48 -14.43 -6.48
N LEU A 162 -8.42 -13.82 -5.94
CA LEU A 162 -7.07 -13.91 -6.45
C LEU A 162 -6.23 -14.84 -5.56
N LYS A 163 -5.54 -15.78 -6.18
CA LYS A 163 -4.63 -16.70 -5.48
C LYS A 163 -3.27 -16.04 -5.26
N GLY A 164 -2.59 -16.47 -4.21
CA GLY A 164 -1.22 -16.06 -3.88
C GLY A 164 -1.12 -15.20 -2.63
N SER A 165 -0.06 -15.43 -1.86
CA SER A 165 0.17 -14.78 -0.58
C SER A 165 0.29 -13.26 -0.70
N TYR A 166 1.00 -12.77 -1.71
CA TYR A 166 1.15 -11.33 -1.94
C TYR A 166 -0.18 -10.63 -2.25
N ASN A 167 -1.13 -11.32 -2.94
CA ASN A 167 -2.45 -10.75 -3.18
C ASN A 167 -3.24 -10.58 -1.87
N ALA A 168 -3.08 -11.50 -0.93
CA ALA A 168 -3.70 -11.37 0.40
C ALA A 168 -3.07 -10.21 1.21
N GLN A 169 -1.75 -10.04 1.14
CA GLN A 169 -1.09 -8.91 1.78
C GLN A 169 -1.50 -7.57 1.13
N ASN A 170 -1.57 -7.51 -0.19
CA ASN A 170 -2.05 -6.33 -0.91
C ASN A 170 -3.52 -6.03 -0.57
N ALA A 171 -4.35 -7.05 -0.36
CA ALA A 171 -5.72 -6.88 0.11
C ALA A 171 -5.78 -6.23 1.50
N ALA A 172 -4.89 -6.61 2.43
CA ALA A 172 -4.79 -5.91 3.72
C ALA A 172 -4.47 -4.42 3.55
N GLY A 173 -3.56 -4.08 2.63
CA GLY A 173 -3.26 -2.69 2.26
C GLY A 173 -4.47 -1.97 1.68
N ALA A 174 -5.19 -2.61 0.76
CA ALA A 174 -6.40 -2.03 0.16
C ALA A 174 -7.51 -1.80 1.19
N LEU A 175 -7.75 -2.76 2.10
CA LEU A 175 -8.69 -2.61 3.20
C LEU A 175 -8.33 -1.42 4.10
N THR A 176 -7.04 -1.28 4.44
CA THR A 176 -6.55 -0.15 5.24
C THR A 176 -6.79 1.18 4.52
N LEU A 177 -6.53 1.24 3.22
CA LEU A 177 -6.76 2.44 2.41
C LEU A 177 -8.25 2.82 2.37
N VAL A 178 -9.15 1.87 2.12
CA VAL A 178 -10.59 2.09 2.10
C VAL A 178 -11.07 2.59 3.46
N ARG A 179 -10.61 2.00 4.56
CA ARG A 179 -10.93 2.45 5.92
C ARG A 179 -10.43 3.87 6.18
N THR A 180 -9.23 4.20 5.73
CA THR A 180 -8.65 5.55 5.87
C THR A 180 -9.44 6.60 5.10
N ILE A 181 -9.93 6.27 3.90
CA ILE A 181 -10.70 7.20 3.04
C ILE A 181 -12.12 7.39 3.56
N LEU A 182 -12.82 6.30 3.89
CA LEU A 182 -14.25 6.33 4.18
C LEU A 182 -14.56 6.65 5.65
N GLN A 183 -13.69 6.26 6.59
CA GLN A 183 -13.89 6.52 8.03
C GLN A 183 -15.32 6.18 8.50
N ASP A 184 -16.06 7.17 8.99
CA ASP A 184 -17.43 7.00 9.49
C ASP A 184 -18.46 6.61 8.43
N LYS A 185 -18.12 6.71 7.13
CA LYS A 185 -18.96 6.29 6.00
C LYS A 185 -18.70 4.85 5.56
N LEU A 186 -17.86 4.13 6.30
CA LEU A 186 -17.47 2.76 5.96
C LEU A 186 -18.66 1.80 6.12
N ASP A 187 -18.94 1.04 5.06
CA ASP A 187 -19.80 -0.14 5.07
C ASP A 187 -18.91 -1.38 5.07
N THR A 188 -18.67 -1.94 6.25
CA THR A 188 -17.77 -3.09 6.41
C THR A 188 -18.22 -4.32 5.60
N PRO A 189 -19.50 -4.74 5.58
CA PRO A 189 -19.96 -5.82 4.72
C PRO A 189 -19.67 -5.59 3.23
N ALA A 190 -19.92 -4.39 2.72
CA ALA A 190 -19.64 -4.05 1.32
C ALA A 190 -18.13 -4.06 1.01
N MET A 191 -17.29 -3.62 1.95
CA MET A 191 -15.83 -3.62 1.80
C MET A 191 -15.26 -5.05 1.70
N LEU A 192 -15.88 -6.03 2.38
CA LEU A 192 -15.42 -7.41 2.47
C LEU A 192 -16.02 -8.34 1.39
N ALA A 193 -16.95 -7.88 0.59
CA ALA A 193 -17.60 -8.64 -0.48
C ALA A 193 -16.72 -8.78 -1.74
#